data_5a97275620c846159bc81a224d051ef5
#
_entry.id   5a97275620c846159bc81a224d051ef5
#
_cell.length_a   1.000
_cell.length_b   1.000
_cell.length_c   1.000
_cell.angle_alpha   90.00
_cell.angle_beta   90.00
_cell.angle_gamma   90.00
#
_symmetry.space_group_name_H-M   'P 1'
#
loop_
_entity.id
_entity.type
_entity.pdbx_description
1 polymer ?
#
loop_
_entity_poly.entity_id
_entity_poly.type
_entity_poly.pdbx_seq_one_letter_code
_entity_poly.pdbx_strand_id
1 'polypeptide(L)'
;WCTADVCWITGHTYIVYGMMQNGVTQVMYEGAPNHPDEGRFWEIIEKYKVSIFYTAPTAIRAFMKWGDDWVMGKDISSLRLLGTVGEPINPEAWIWYHKLIGAERCPIVDTWWQTETGGHMLSPMPGATATKPGCATVPFFGVEPAILADDGSEVEAGILAIKKPWP
;
A
#
# COMPACT_ATOMS: atom_id res chain seq x y z
N TRP A 1 9.30 -3.65 -3.51
CA TRP A 1 8.73 -3.24 -4.79
C TRP A 1 7.49 -2.38 -4.59
N CYS A 2 7.55 -1.11 -5.03
CA CYS A 2 6.39 -0.24 -5.19
C CYS A 2 6.00 -0.25 -6.67
N THR A 3 4.71 -0.46 -6.96
CA THR A 3 4.21 -0.57 -8.34
C THR A 3 3.63 0.73 -8.88
N ALA A 4 3.75 1.82 -8.13
CA ALA A 4 3.25 3.12 -8.57
C ALA A 4 4.02 3.62 -9.80
N ASP A 5 3.31 4.31 -10.68
CA ASP A 5 3.92 5.02 -11.79
C ASP A 5 4.78 6.17 -11.27
N VAL A 6 5.96 6.37 -11.89
CA VAL A 6 6.90 7.44 -11.51
C VAL A 6 6.37 8.85 -11.80
N CYS A 7 5.27 8.98 -12.57
CA CYS A 7 4.59 10.25 -12.75
C CYS A 7 3.82 10.72 -11.52
N TRP A 8 3.48 9.80 -10.62
CA TRP A 8 2.78 10.11 -9.37
C TRP A 8 3.74 10.36 -8.21
N ILE A 9 3.32 11.17 -7.25
CA ILE A 9 4.12 11.45 -6.05
C ILE A 9 4.51 10.16 -5.30
N THR A 10 3.68 9.13 -5.34
CA THR A 10 4.00 7.82 -4.76
C THR A 10 5.28 7.24 -5.38
N GLY A 11 5.43 7.33 -6.70
CA GLY A 11 6.64 6.93 -7.39
C GLY A 11 7.85 7.76 -6.97
N HIS A 12 7.69 9.08 -6.85
CA HIS A 12 8.77 9.95 -6.39
C HIS A 12 9.22 9.58 -4.98
N THR A 13 8.30 9.51 -4.03
CA THR A 13 8.62 9.28 -2.63
C THR A 13 9.06 7.84 -2.36
N TYR A 14 8.30 6.84 -2.85
CA TYR A 14 8.47 5.44 -2.44
C TYR A 14 9.14 4.55 -3.50
N ILE A 15 9.59 5.11 -4.62
CA ILE A 15 10.49 4.44 -5.56
C ILE A 15 11.82 5.20 -5.64
N VAL A 16 11.78 6.50 -5.98
CA VAL A 16 13.02 7.24 -6.24
C VAL A 16 13.67 7.70 -4.94
N TYR A 17 13.09 8.70 -4.27
CA TYR A 17 13.81 9.40 -3.21
C TYR A 17 13.93 8.59 -1.92
N GLY A 18 12.82 8.07 -1.40
CA GLY A 18 12.81 7.38 -0.11
C GLY A 18 13.65 6.10 -0.12
N MET A 19 13.55 5.30 -1.18
CA MET A 19 14.30 4.05 -1.27
C MET A 19 15.79 4.30 -1.49
N MET A 20 16.14 5.20 -2.39
CA MET A 20 17.55 5.50 -2.70
C MET A 20 18.25 6.17 -1.51
N GLN A 21 17.58 7.09 -0.81
CA GLN A 21 18.12 7.74 0.38
C GLN A 21 18.44 6.74 1.51
N ASN A 22 17.67 5.66 1.59
CA ASN A 22 17.87 4.61 2.57
C ASN A 22 18.74 3.43 2.08
N GLY A 23 19.31 3.52 0.87
CA GLY A 23 20.13 2.46 0.30
C GLY A 23 19.38 1.13 0.09
N VAL A 24 18.07 1.18 -0.15
CA VAL A 24 17.24 0.00 -0.30
C VAL A 24 17.32 -0.53 -1.73
N THR A 25 17.52 -1.84 -1.86
CA THR A 25 17.37 -2.52 -3.14
C THR A 25 15.90 -2.54 -3.53
N GLN A 26 15.59 -2.17 -4.76
CA GLN A 26 14.22 -2.10 -5.24
C GLN A 26 14.05 -2.68 -6.64
N VAL A 27 12.85 -3.12 -6.94
CA VAL A 27 12.44 -3.51 -8.29
C VAL A 27 11.84 -2.29 -8.98
N MET A 28 12.36 -2.00 -10.18
CA MET A 28 11.73 -1.08 -11.13
C MET A 28 11.25 -1.91 -12.33
N TYR A 29 9.98 -1.83 -12.64
CA TYR A 29 9.36 -2.61 -13.70
C TYR A 29 8.73 -1.70 -14.75
N GLU A 30 9.21 -1.82 -15.97
CA GLU A 30 8.66 -1.14 -17.15
C GLU A 30 7.77 -2.12 -17.92
N GLY A 31 6.47 -2.10 -17.65
CA GLY A 31 5.54 -3.01 -18.29
C GLY A 31 4.16 -3.02 -17.65
N ALA A 32 3.23 -3.70 -18.30
CA ALA A 32 1.88 -3.88 -17.80
C ALA A 32 1.79 -5.05 -16.80
N PRO A 33 0.87 -4.99 -15.82
CA PRO A 33 0.74 -6.04 -14.80
C PRO A 33 0.26 -7.39 -15.34
N ASN A 34 -0.30 -7.41 -16.53
CA ASN A 34 -0.85 -8.59 -17.22
C ASN A 34 -0.13 -8.90 -18.54
N HIS A 35 1.12 -8.54 -18.68
CA HIS A 35 1.91 -8.88 -19.86
C HIS A 35 3.17 -9.68 -19.48
N PRO A 36 3.43 -10.86 -20.06
CA PRO A 36 2.69 -11.54 -21.14
C PRO A 36 1.36 -12.16 -20.69
N ASP A 37 1.13 -12.30 -19.40
CA ASP A 37 -0.08 -12.85 -18.78
C ASP A 37 -0.30 -12.27 -17.38
N GLU A 38 -1.41 -12.63 -16.75
CA GLU A 38 -1.83 -12.12 -15.44
C GLU A 38 -0.98 -12.64 -14.28
N GLY A 39 -0.08 -13.58 -14.51
CA GLY A 39 0.89 -14.09 -13.54
C GLY A 39 2.13 -13.21 -13.39
N ARG A 40 2.28 -12.18 -14.21
CA ARG A 40 3.52 -11.39 -14.33
C ARG A 40 4.05 -10.83 -13.03
N PHE A 41 3.20 -10.28 -12.18
CA PHE A 41 3.66 -9.70 -10.92
C PHE A 41 4.18 -10.78 -9.95
N TRP A 42 3.54 -11.91 -9.94
CA TRP A 42 3.95 -13.04 -9.08
C TRP A 42 5.27 -13.65 -9.54
N GLU A 43 5.52 -13.70 -10.85
CA GLU A 43 6.82 -14.10 -11.43
C GLU A 43 7.95 -13.14 -11.03
N ILE A 44 7.69 -11.85 -11.02
CA ILE A 44 8.66 -10.84 -10.59
C ILE A 44 8.96 -11.02 -9.10
N ILE A 45 7.94 -11.20 -8.27
CA ILE A 45 8.11 -11.43 -6.83
C ILE A 45 8.93 -12.69 -6.58
N GLU A 46 8.60 -13.79 -7.24
CA GLU A 46 9.31 -15.05 -7.14
C GLU A 46 10.77 -14.94 -7.59
N LYS A 47 10.99 -14.38 -8.77
CA LYS A 47 12.33 -14.25 -9.39
C LYS A 47 13.27 -13.39 -8.56
N TYR A 48 12.81 -12.25 -8.09
CA TYR A 48 13.65 -11.28 -7.38
C TYR A 48 13.53 -11.35 -5.86
N LYS A 49 12.78 -12.33 -5.35
CA LYS A 49 12.55 -12.55 -3.92
C LYS A 49 12.13 -11.26 -3.22
N VAL A 50 11.12 -10.61 -3.78
CA VAL A 50 10.58 -9.37 -3.25
C VAL A 50 10.10 -9.59 -1.82
N SER A 51 10.54 -8.74 -0.89
CA SER A 51 10.21 -8.88 0.53
C SER A 51 9.08 -7.93 0.96
N ILE A 52 8.91 -6.81 0.28
CA ILE A 52 7.88 -5.80 0.55
C ILE A 52 7.18 -5.48 -0.76
N PHE A 53 5.85 -5.62 -0.79
CA PHE A 53 5.05 -5.35 -1.97
C PHE A 53 4.01 -4.26 -1.67
N TYR A 54 4.12 -3.13 -2.38
CA TYR A 54 3.32 -1.93 -2.16
C TYR A 54 2.62 -1.54 -3.46
N THR A 55 1.30 -1.63 -3.47
CA THR A 55 0.50 -1.47 -4.70
C THR A 55 -0.86 -0.79 -4.44
N ALA A 56 -1.56 -0.44 -5.50
CA ALA A 56 -2.87 0.20 -5.40
C ALA A 56 -4.01 -0.82 -5.24
N PRO A 57 -5.08 -0.48 -4.49
CA PRO A 57 -6.29 -1.30 -4.39
C PRO A 57 -6.91 -1.65 -5.75
N THR A 58 -6.83 -0.76 -6.73
CA THR A 58 -7.27 -1.05 -8.10
C THR A 58 -6.50 -2.24 -8.71
N ALA A 59 -5.19 -2.32 -8.50
CA ALA A 59 -4.41 -3.48 -8.95
C ALA A 59 -4.83 -4.76 -8.21
N ILE A 60 -5.04 -4.68 -6.89
CA ILE A 60 -5.49 -5.83 -6.08
C ILE A 60 -6.83 -6.35 -6.58
N ARG A 61 -7.80 -5.47 -6.87
CA ARG A 61 -9.09 -5.86 -7.44
C ARG A 61 -8.96 -6.47 -8.84
N ALA A 62 -8.01 -6.01 -9.65
CA ALA A 62 -7.72 -6.64 -10.93
C ALA A 62 -7.17 -8.06 -10.75
N PHE A 63 -6.23 -8.27 -9.83
CA PHE A 63 -5.69 -9.61 -9.52
C PHE A 63 -6.80 -10.56 -9.05
N MET A 64 -7.68 -10.12 -8.16
CA MET A 64 -8.86 -10.91 -7.76
C MET A 64 -9.73 -11.31 -8.96
N LYS A 65 -9.99 -10.38 -9.87
CA LYS A 65 -10.80 -10.62 -11.07
C LYS A 65 -10.14 -11.61 -12.02
N TRP A 66 -8.81 -11.60 -12.14
CA TRP A 66 -8.07 -12.53 -13.00
C TRP A 66 -8.05 -13.94 -12.45
N GLY A 67 -8.22 -14.09 -11.15
CA GLY A 67 -8.35 -15.38 -10.47
C GLY A 67 -7.10 -15.81 -9.71
N ASP A 68 -7.33 -16.65 -8.73
CA ASP A 68 -6.30 -17.08 -7.77
C ASP A 68 -5.25 -18.01 -8.40
N ASP A 69 -5.59 -18.69 -9.49
CA ASP A 69 -4.70 -19.65 -10.17
C ASP A 69 -3.38 -19.02 -10.63
N TRP A 70 -3.39 -17.73 -10.93
CA TRP A 70 -2.18 -16.99 -11.33
C TRP A 70 -1.16 -16.83 -10.19
N VAL A 71 -1.63 -16.85 -8.96
CA VAL A 71 -0.79 -16.80 -7.75
C VAL A 71 -0.35 -18.20 -7.35
N MET A 72 -1.25 -19.16 -7.53
CA MET A 72 -1.02 -20.54 -7.11
C MET A 72 0.15 -21.16 -7.91
N GLY A 73 1.06 -21.80 -7.19
CA GLY A 73 2.25 -22.40 -7.81
C GLY A 73 3.44 -21.45 -7.97
N LYS A 74 3.30 -20.17 -7.60
CA LYS A 74 4.43 -19.24 -7.53
C LYS A 74 4.99 -19.16 -6.12
N ASP A 75 6.32 -19.19 -5.97
CA ASP A 75 6.98 -19.00 -4.67
C ASP A 75 7.06 -17.52 -4.30
N ILE A 76 6.03 -17.02 -3.65
CA ILE A 76 5.97 -15.69 -3.09
C ILE A 76 6.29 -15.64 -1.59
N SER A 77 6.89 -16.69 -1.04
CA SER A 77 7.23 -16.83 0.38
C SER A 77 8.24 -15.78 0.90
N SER A 78 8.95 -15.13 -0.01
CA SER A 78 9.84 -14.00 0.30
C SER A 78 9.11 -12.76 0.82
N LEU A 79 7.82 -12.61 0.52
CA LEU A 79 7.03 -11.50 1.03
C LEU A 79 6.92 -11.57 2.56
N ARG A 80 7.18 -10.45 3.21
CA ARG A 80 7.05 -10.27 4.67
C ARG A 80 6.18 -9.09 5.06
N LEU A 81 5.91 -8.18 4.12
CA LEU A 81 5.09 -7.00 4.31
C LEU A 81 4.33 -6.66 3.02
N LEU A 82 3.07 -6.37 3.17
CA LEU A 82 2.21 -5.86 2.10
C LEU A 82 1.78 -4.44 2.42
N GLY A 83 1.52 -3.64 1.39
CA GLY A 83 1.01 -2.30 1.58
C GLY A 83 0.04 -1.89 0.48
N THR A 84 -0.81 -0.90 0.81
CA THR A 84 -1.78 -0.33 -0.11
C THR A 84 -1.72 1.19 -0.10
N VAL A 85 -1.95 1.80 -1.27
CA VAL A 85 -1.78 3.23 -1.48
C VAL A 85 -2.65 3.75 -2.62
N GLY A 86 -3.03 5.03 -2.51
CA GLY A 86 -3.59 5.82 -3.60
C GLY A 86 -5.10 5.92 -3.61
N GLU A 87 -5.79 5.00 -2.97
CA GLU A 87 -7.25 5.00 -2.82
C GLU A 87 -7.67 4.13 -1.63
N PRO A 88 -8.89 4.28 -1.09
CA PRO A 88 -9.39 3.39 -0.07
C PRO A 88 -9.50 1.95 -0.60
N ILE A 89 -9.07 0.99 0.21
CA ILE A 89 -9.27 -0.43 -0.06
C ILE A 89 -10.54 -0.93 0.63
N ASN A 90 -11.39 -1.63 -0.12
CA ASN A 90 -12.55 -2.27 0.50
C ASN A 90 -12.13 -3.49 1.33
N PRO A 91 -12.84 -3.82 2.42
CA PRO A 91 -12.48 -4.91 3.33
C PRO A 91 -12.31 -6.27 2.63
N GLU A 92 -13.12 -6.58 1.63
CA GLU A 92 -13.03 -7.82 0.87
C GLU A 92 -11.68 -7.96 0.14
N ALA A 93 -11.26 -6.93 -0.57
CA ALA A 93 -9.97 -6.91 -1.28
C ALA A 93 -8.80 -6.96 -0.28
N TRP A 94 -8.91 -6.28 0.86
CA TRP A 94 -7.92 -6.33 1.92
C TRP A 94 -7.78 -7.76 2.49
N ILE A 95 -8.91 -8.44 2.75
CA ILE A 95 -8.92 -9.81 3.28
C ILE A 95 -8.32 -10.78 2.25
N TRP A 96 -8.70 -10.67 0.97
CA TRP A 96 -8.12 -11.48 -0.09
C TRP A 96 -6.61 -11.29 -0.17
N TYR A 97 -6.15 -10.03 -0.14
CA TYR A 97 -4.73 -9.68 -0.21
C TYR A 97 -3.95 -10.25 0.98
N HIS A 98 -4.52 -10.17 2.19
CA HIS A 98 -3.93 -10.76 3.38
C HIS A 98 -3.86 -12.28 3.33
N LYS A 99 -4.96 -12.93 2.93
CA LYS A 99 -5.05 -14.39 2.94
C LYS A 99 -4.20 -15.03 1.85
N LEU A 100 -4.39 -14.61 0.60
CA LEU A 100 -3.76 -15.28 -0.53
C LEU A 100 -2.31 -14.80 -0.74
N ILE A 101 -2.11 -13.49 -0.84
CA ILE A 101 -0.79 -12.94 -1.13
C ILE A 101 0.07 -12.89 0.12
N GLY A 102 -0.51 -12.51 1.23
CA GLY A 102 0.15 -12.45 2.54
C GLY A 102 0.31 -13.78 3.23
N ALA A 103 -0.38 -14.83 2.74
CA ALA A 103 -0.44 -16.15 3.38
C ALA A 103 -0.76 -16.06 4.88
N GLU A 104 -1.63 -15.12 5.27
CA GLU A 104 -2.04 -14.80 6.66
C GLU A 104 -0.88 -14.42 7.61
N ARG A 105 0.35 -14.33 7.12
CA ARG A 105 1.56 -14.00 7.91
C ARG A 105 2.08 -12.59 7.67
N CYS A 106 1.83 -12.00 6.48
CA CYS A 106 2.28 -10.66 6.16
C CYS A 106 1.28 -9.63 6.69
N PRO A 107 1.69 -8.69 7.55
CA PRO A 107 0.83 -7.56 7.88
C PRO A 107 0.57 -6.71 6.63
N ILE A 108 -0.60 -6.07 6.58
CA ILE A 108 -0.91 -5.08 5.55
C ILE A 108 -0.81 -3.69 6.16
N VAL A 109 0.01 -2.85 5.55
CA VAL A 109 0.11 -1.42 5.85
C VAL A 109 -0.77 -0.69 4.83
N ASP A 110 -2.00 -0.38 5.23
CA ASP A 110 -2.90 0.48 4.47
C ASP A 110 -2.58 1.93 4.81
N THR A 111 -2.29 2.76 3.79
CA THR A 111 -1.75 4.10 4.00
C THR A 111 -2.68 5.16 3.45
N TRP A 112 -2.85 6.23 4.20
CA TRP A 112 -3.50 7.44 3.72
C TRP A 112 -2.54 8.63 3.72
N TRP A 113 -2.52 9.34 2.61
CA TRP A 113 -1.75 10.56 2.40
C TRP A 113 -2.15 11.21 1.07
N GLN A 114 -1.61 12.36 0.77
CA GLN A 114 -1.92 13.12 -0.44
C GLN A 114 -0.66 13.59 -1.14
N THR A 115 -0.77 14.00 -2.40
CA THR A 115 0.33 14.61 -3.16
C THR A 115 0.92 15.80 -2.38
N GLU A 116 0.07 16.60 -1.77
CA GLU A 116 0.40 17.80 -1.01
C GLU A 116 1.18 17.51 0.28
N THR A 117 1.06 16.31 0.83
CA THR A 117 1.80 15.89 2.04
C THR A 117 3.12 15.21 1.73
N GLY A 118 3.32 14.74 0.50
CA GLY A 118 4.56 14.11 0.04
C GLY A 118 4.87 12.73 0.65
N GLY A 119 4.16 12.31 1.68
CA GLY A 119 4.37 11.04 2.36
C GLY A 119 3.25 10.68 3.33
N HIS A 120 3.37 9.53 4.01
CA HIS A 120 2.34 8.97 4.87
C HIS A 120 1.91 9.89 6.00
N MET A 121 0.60 10.07 6.12
CA MET A 121 -0.06 10.81 7.20
C MET A 121 -0.75 9.86 8.18
N LEU A 122 -1.43 8.85 7.69
CA LEU A 122 -2.01 7.76 8.50
C LEU A 122 -1.44 6.44 8.00
N SER A 123 -0.96 5.61 8.92
CA SER A 123 -0.34 4.34 8.60
C SER A 123 -0.19 3.46 9.84
N PRO A 124 -0.59 2.20 9.83
CA PRO A 124 -0.24 1.27 10.90
C PRO A 124 1.27 0.99 10.89
N MET A 125 1.83 0.76 12.06
CA MET A 125 3.21 0.29 12.19
C MET A 125 3.22 -1.25 12.17
N PRO A 126 3.92 -1.88 11.21
CA PRO A 126 3.97 -3.34 11.10
C PRO A 126 4.43 -4.00 12.39
N GLY A 127 3.66 -4.97 12.88
CA GLY A 127 3.96 -5.69 14.10
C GLY A 127 3.67 -4.95 15.42
N ALA A 128 3.30 -3.66 15.37
CA ALA A 128 3.02 -2.86 16.55
C ALA A 128 1.57 -2.36 16.62
N THR A 129 0.94 -2.12 15.47
CA THR A 129 -0.44 -1.63 15.39
C THR A 129 -1.37 -2.74 14.95
N ALA A 130 -2.46 -2.96 15.69
CA ALA A 130 -3.53 -3.82 15.23
C ALA A 130 -4.17 -3.23 13.96
N THR A 131 -4.23 -4.02 12.88
CA THR A 131 -4.78 -3.59 11.61
C THR A 131 -6.26 -3.92 11.49
N LYS A 132 -6.98 -3.13 10.71
CA LYS A 132 -8.40 -3.31 10.42
C LYS A 132 -8.59 -3.26 8.90
N PRO A 133 -9.28 -4.23 8.29
CA PRO A 133 -9.55 -4.20 6.86
C PRO A 133 -10.19 -2.89 6.41
N GLY A 134 -9.58 -2.24 5.40
CA GLY A 134 -10.08 -0.98 4.84
C GLY A 134 -9.81 0.27 5.69
N CYS A 135 -8.79 0.24 6.56
CA CYS A 135 -8.50 1.35 7.45
C CYS A 135 -6.99 1.61 7.57
N ALA A 136 -6.56 2.86 7.33
CA ALA A 136 -5.18 3.31 7.55
C ALA A 136 -4.82 3.48 9.04
N THR A 137 -5.77 3.25 9.92
CA THR A 137 -5.69 3.08 11.38
C THR A 137 -5.29 4.32 12.17
N VAL A 138 -3.98 4.62 12.29
CA VAL A 138 -3.47 5.62 13.25
C VAL A 138 -2.65 6.69 12.55
N PRO A 139 -2.54 7.88 13.15
CA PRO A 139 -1.65 8.92 12.67
C PRO A 139 -0.19 8.45 12.67
N PHE A 140 0.55 8.85 11.64
CA PHE A 140 1.99 8.69 11.63
C PHE A 140 2.65 9.65 12.62
N PHE A 141 3.91 9.40 12.98
CA PHE A 141 4.61 10.20 13.98
C PHE A 141 4.64 11.70 13.61
N GLY A 142 4.22 12.54 14.56
CA GLY A 142 4.18 13.99 14.38
C GLY A 142 2.96 14.52 13.63
N VAL A 143 2.08 13.64 13.15
CA VAL A 143 0.84 14.03 12.47
C VAL A 143 -0.30 14.16 13.48
N GLU A 144 -1.00 15.29 13.46
CA GLU A 144 -2.17 15.56 14.29
C GLU A 144 -3.42 15.70 13.40
N PRO A 145 -4.17 14.61 13.15
CA PRO A 145 -5.40 14.68 12.40
C PRO A 145 -6.57 15.17 13.25
N ALA A 146 -7.61 15.66 12.58
CA ALA A 146 -8.93 15.89 13.13
C ALA A 146 -10.00 15.43 12.15
N ILE A 147 -11.17 15.11 12.66
CA ILE A 147 -12.37 14.91 11.86
C ILE A 147 -13.26 16.13 12.11
N LEU A 148 -13.59 16.85 11.05
CA LEU A 148 -14.30 18.11 11.14
C LEU A 148 -15.68 18.02 10.46
N ALA A 149 -16.67 18.67 11.07
CA ALA A 149 -17.92 19.03 10.42
C ALA A 149 -17.74 20.24 9.50
N ASP A 150 -18.75 20.57 8.71
CA ASP A 150 -18.72 21.70 7.77
C ASP A 150 -18.52 23.08 8.45
N ASP A 151 -18.89 23.19 9.73
CA ASP A 151 -18.69 24.40 10.54
C ASP A 151 -17.31 24.48 11.21
N GLY A 152 -16.46 23.46 10.98
CA GLY A 152 -15.12 23.36 11.53
C GLY A 152 -15.02 22.78 12.95
N SER A 153 -16.15 22.37 13.54
CA SER A 153 -16.13 21.67 14.84
C SER A 153 -15.60 20.24 14.71
N GLU A 154 -14.90 19.73 15.74
CA GLU A 154 -14.45 18.35 15.76
C GLU A 154 -15.62 17.40 16.05
N VAL A 155 -15.73 16.33 15.25
CA VAL A 155 -16.82 15.35 15.26
C VAL A 155 -16.28 13.93 15.10
N GLU A 156 -17.12 12.91 15.36
CA GLU A 156 -16.73 11.50 15.19
C GLU A 156 -16.73 11.04 13.72
N ALA A 157 -17.53 11.70 12.86
CA ALA A 157 -17.61 11.39 11.44
C ALA A 157 -17.73 12.68 10.62
N GLY A 158 -16.86 12.87 9.64
CA GLY A 158 -16.78 14.12 8.85
C GLY A 158 -15.58 14.13 7.93
N ILE A 159 -15.04 15.32 7.70
CA ILE A 159 -13.88 15.56 6.82
C ILE A 159 -12.59 15.36 7.61
N LEU A 160 -11.68 14.52 7.07
CA LEU A 160 -10.36 14.38 7.63
C LEU A 160 -9.52 15.64 7.35
N ALA A 161 -8.99 16.23 8.39
CA ALA A 161 -8.12 17.40 8.34
C ALA A 161 -6.81 17.15 9.11
N ILE A 162 -5.78 17.91 8.77
CA ILE A 162 -4.49 17.92 9.49
C ILE A 162 -4.37 19.24 10.22
N LYS A 163 -4.23 19.19 11.56
CA LYS A 163 -4.24 20.37 12.43
C LYS A 163 -3.01 21.26 12.30
N LYS A 164 -1.89 20.72 11.89
CA LYS A 164 -0.61 21.44 11.78
C LYS A 164 -0.02 21.30 10.39
N PRO A 165 0.72 22.32 9.92
CA PRO A 165 1.45 22.21 8.67
C PRO A 165 2.37 21.00 8.67
N TRP A 166 2.50 20.36 7.51
CA TRP A 166 3.46 19.29 7.25
C TRP A 166 4.72 19.92 6.63
N PRO A 167 5.95 19.52 7.07
CA PRO A 167 7.20 20.06 6.52
C PRO A 167 7.39 19.81 5.03
#